data_75b0ad5b7c921c234d52d9050d637764
#
_entry.id   75b0ad5b7c921c234d52d9050d637764
#
_cell.length_a   1.000
_cell.length_b   1.000
_cell.length_c   1.000
_cell.angle_alpha   90.00
_cell.angle_beta   90.00
_cell.angle_gamma   90.00
#
_symmetry.space_group_name_H-M   'P 1'
#
loop_
_entity.id
_entity.type
_entity.pdbx_description
1 polymer ?
#
loop_
_entity_poly.entity_id
_entity_poly.type
_entity_poly.pdbx_seq_one_letter_code
_entity_poly.pdbx_strand_id
1 'polypeptide(L)'
;MQNFTLPAYIDSVTGSASLVGLLVFVQLGPLLLLSIPAGVLADRYDRTALVTSMQAVMMAMSVVLALSTWSGAPLWTIFVIQGVIGIANTIQAPAFSASIPLLVDRRDIPGAVSLNSAMINGSRILGPTLAAALAALGVGIPGLFAVNAATYLFLAVPIVLVRLPNPGGAGPTRGLNALTTGLRLARGRRSLSRVLLSMSVFSLVCLPYIGLFPSVARLNLGLDPEGPTYKFLYIVWGLGAFFGSIAVGTVLSGVSRRDVIVRGYGLFAVFLAVFAVLRSPAAAFPVSAALGFVYFMTATALVTVLQENLFDRERASVMPLWFMAFGGTIPFGNLIAGPIMDAIGARWVLGVGAVAAAGLSRWTDLDRLSPSDFISLDEADPAPRDGPTRLL
;
A
#
# COMPACT_ATOMS: atom_id res chain seq x y z
N MET A 1 4.57 -4.14 -12.17
CA MET A 1 4.07 -4.86 -13.34
C MET A 1 3.34 -6.15 -12.94
N GLN A 2 3.98 -7.11 -12.26
CA GLN A 2 3.39 -8.38 -11.83
C GLN A 2 2.10 -8.22 -11.00
N ASN A 3 2.07 -7.32 -10.01
CA ASN A 3 0.90 -7.06 -9.14
C ASN A 3 -0.34 -6.51 -9.89
N PHE A 4 -0.17 -6.07 -11.12
CA PHE A 4 -1.25 -5.66 -12.01
C PHE A 4 -1.65 -6.80 -12.95
N THR A 5 -0.67 -7.44 -13.58
CA THR A 5 -0.90 -8.46 -14.61
C THR A 5 -1.45 -9.77 -14.04
N LEU A 6 -0.95 -10.19 -12.86
CA LEU A 6 -1.30 -11.51 -12.32
C LEU A 6 -2.75 -11.62 -11.84
N PRO A 7 -3.34 -10.62 -11.11
CA PRO A 7 -4.76 -10.64 -10.79
C PRO A 7 -5.66 -10.65 -12.04
N ALA A 8 -5.28 -9.90 -13.09
CA ALA A 8 -6.00 -9.88 -14.36
C ALA A 8 -5.96 -11.26 -15.04
N TYR A 9 -4.79 -11.89 -15.08
CA TYR A 9 -4.62 -13.23 -15.62
C TYR A 9 -5.44 -14.29 -14.86
N ILE A 10 -5.43 -14.27 -13.52
CA ILE A 10 -6.23 -15.21 -12.73
C ILE A 10 -7.73 -15.00 -13.00
N ASP A 11 -8.19 -13.75 -13.06
CA ASP A 11 -9.60 -13.46 -13.35
C ASP A 11 -10.00 -13.90 -14.78
N SER A 12 -9.13 -13.68 -15.77
CA SER A 12 -9.40 -14.07 -17.17
C SER A 12 -9.52 -15.59 -17.35
N VAL A 13 -8.63 -16.35 -16.68
CA VAL A 13 -8.60 -17.83 -16.80
C VAL A 13 -9.69 -18.51 -15.97
N THR A 14 -10.04 -17.94 -14.81
CA THR A 14 -10.93 -18.63 -13.86
C THR A 14 -12.32 -18.03 -13.79
N GLY A 15 -12.48 -16.75 -14.16
CA GLY A 15 -13.73 -16.02 -13.96
C GLY A 15 -14.13 -15.85 -12.49
N SER A 16 -13.19 -16.05 -11.53
CA SER A 16 -13.49 -16.11 -10.10
C SER A 16 -12.81 -14.97 -9.33
N ALA A 17 -13.62 -14.09 -8.77
CA ALA A 17 -13.16 -13.04 -7.85
C ALA A 17 -12.60 -13.63 -6.54
N SER A 18 -13.09 -14.81 -6.11
CA SER A 18 -12.58 -15.54 -4.96
C SER A 18 -11.10 -15.88 -5.12
N LEU A 19 -10.72 -16.41 -6.29
CA LEU A 19 -9.33 -16.76 -6.57
C LEU A 19 -8.44 -15.53 -6.70
N VAL A 20 -8.94 -14.45 -7.27
CA VAL A 20 -8.23 -13.16 -7.29
C VAL A 20 -8.04 -12.64 -5.85
N GLY A 21 -9.07 -12.70 -5.02
CA GLY A 21 -8.98 -12.33 -3.60
C GLY A 21 -7.98 -13.16 -2.82
N LEU A 22 -7.97 -14.50 -3.04
CA LEU A 22 -7.00 -15.42 -2.46
C LEU A 22 -5.57 -15.09 -2.93
N LEU A 23 -5.39 -14.77 -4.21
CA LEU A 23 -4.09 -14.36 -4.75
C LEU A 23 -3.54 -13.13 -4.02
N VAL A 24 -4.36 -12.09 -3.85
CA VAL A 24 -3.98 -10.86 -3.14
C VAL A 24 -3.69 -11.17 -1.67
N PHE A 25 -4.46 -12.07 -1.05
CA PHE A 25 -4.21 -12.49 0.32
C PHE A 25 -2.88 -13.23 0.46
N VAL A 26 -2.58 -14.16 -0.42
CA VAL A 26 -1.31 -14.91 -0.41
C VAL A 26 -0.12 -13.98 -0.65
N GLN A 27 -0.29 -12.96 -1.48
CA GLN A 27 0.74 -11.98 -1.81
C GLN A 27 1.03 -11.00 -0.67
N LEU A 28 0.00 -10.43 -0.06
CA LEU A 28 0.14 -9.34 0.91
C LEU A 28 -0.10 -9.78 2.36
N GLY A 29 -0.77 -10.90 2.59
CA GLY A 29 -1.03 -11.46 3.91
C GLY A 29 0.22 -11.68 4.76
N PRO A 30 1.34 -12.16 4.19
CA PRO A 30 2.60 -12.27 4.90
C PRO A 30 3.06 -10.96 5.55
N LEU A 31 2.76 -9.81 4.94
CA LEU A 31 3.12 -8.50 5.50
C LEU A 31 2.50 -8.27 6.89
N LEU A 32 1.25 -8.68 7.11
CA LEU A 32 0.63 -8.54 8.42
C LEU A 32 1.14 -9.60 9.41
N LEU A 33 1.28 -10.84 8.96
CA LEU A 33 1.61 -11.98 9.80
C LEU A 33 3.09 -12.04 10.19
N LEU A 34 3.97 -11.66 9.26
CA LEU A 34 5.43 -11.82 9.38
C LEU A 34 6.18 -10.51 9.56
N SER A 35 5.52 -9.34 9.65
CA SER A 35 6.21 -8.04 9.79
C SER A 35 7.09 -7.97 11.03
N ILE A 36 6.66 -8.58 12.15
CA ILE A 36 7.45 -8.62 13.40
C ILE A 36 8.71 -9.47 13.24
N PRO A 37 8.62 -10.77 12.86
CA PRO A 37 9.82 -11.56 12.64
C PRO A 37 10.71 -11.01 11.52
N ALA A 38 10.13 -10.40 10.48
CA ALA A 38 10.89 -9.73 9.43
C ALA A 38 11.74 -8.56 9.97
N GLY A 39 11.20 -7.75 10.88
CA GLY A 39 11.94 -6.70 11.57
C GLY A 39 13.11 -7.26 12.40
N VAL A 40 12.89 -8.35 13.14
CA VAL A 40 13.94 -9.02 13.91
C VAL A 40 15.05 -9.56 12.99
N LEU A 41 14.69 -10.15 11.85
CA LEU A 41 15.67 -10.59 10.85
C LEU A 41 16.49 -9.40 10.30
N ALA A 42 15.82 -8.29 9.98
CA ALA A 42 16.47 -7.07 9.47
C ALA A 42 17.47 -6.44 10.45
N ASP A 43 17.27 -6.63 11.76
CA ASP A 43 18.18 -6.17 12.80
C ASP A 43 19.32 -7.17 13.09
N ARG A 44 19.12 -8.46 12.79
CA ARG A 44 20.05 -9.54 13.15
C ARG A 44 21.04 -9.88 12.04
N TYR A 45 20.61 -9.78 10.79
CA TYR A 45 21.40 -10.17 9.62
C TYR A 45 21.98 -8.96 8.89
N ASP A 46 23.04 -9.19 8.12
CA ASP A 46 23.58 -8.18 7.19
C ASP A 46 22.47 -7.74 6.22
N ARG A 47 22.19 -6.43 6.22
CA ARG A 47 21.09 -5.87 5.42
C ARG A 47 21.32 -6.02 3.93
N THR A 48 22.58 -5.89 3.47
CA THR A 48 22.92 -6.07 2.05
C THR A 48 22.64 -7.51 1.64
N ALA A 49 23.15 -8.48 2.41
CA ALA A 49 22.94 -9.90 2.12
C ALA A 49 21.44 -10.27 2.19
N LEU A 50 20.71 -9.78 3.20
CA LEU A 50 19.28 -10.04 3.36
C LEU A 50 18.46 -9.50 2.20
N VAL A 51 18.62 -8.24 1.83
CA VAL A 51 17.85 -7.64 0.73
C VAL A 51 18.23 -8.27 -0.60
N THR A 52 19.52 -8.48 -0.86
CA THR A 52 19.98 -9.09 -2.13
C THR A 52 19.49 -10.54 -2.27
N SER A 53 19.54 -11.34 -1.20
CA SER A 53 19.04 -12.72 -1.25
C SER A 53 17.52 -12.76 -1.49
N MET A 54 16.73 -11.87 -0.85
CA MET A 54 15.30 -11.79 -1.08
C MET A 54 14.95 -11.31 -2.49
N GLN A 55 15.75 -10.37 -3.04
CA GLN A 55 15.61 -9.96 -4.45
C GLN A 55 15.92 -11.12 -5.41
N ALA A 56 16.95 -11.91 -5.13
CA ALA A 56 17.26 -13.10 -5.93
C ALA A 56 16.15 -14.15 -5.88
N VAL A 57 15.55 -14.38 -4.70
CA VAL A 57 14.39 -15.27 -4.55
C VAL A 57 13.20 -14.75 -5.36
N MET A 58 12.86 -13.45 -5.27
CA MET A 58 11.75 -12.88 -6.01
C MET A 58 11.99 -12.92 -7.53
N MET A 59 13.22 -12.66 -7.96
CA MET A 59 13.63 -12.81 -9.36
C MET A 59 13.45 -14.24 -9.85
N ALA A 60 14.01 -15.24 -9.12
CA ALA A 60 13.89 -16.65 -9.46
C ALA A 60 12.41 -17.09 -9.51
N MET A 61 11.61 -16.70 -8.53
CA MET A 61 10.18 -17.01 -8.51
C MET A 61 9.42 -16.34 -9.66
N SER A 62 9.82 -15.14 -10.08
CA SER A 62 9.22 -14.46 -11.24
C SER A 62 9.58 -15.17 -12.56
N VAL A 63 10.79 -15.75 -12.68
CA VAL A 63 11.16 -16.64 -13.80
C VAL A 63 10.32 -17.92 -13.77
N VAL A 64 10.20 -18.56 -12.60
CA VAL A 64 9.36 -19.76 -12.45
C VAL A 64 7.90 -19.44 -12.80
N LEU A 65 7.39 -18.25 -12.44
CA LEU A 65 6.06 -17.80 -12.82
C LEU A 65 5.90 -17.66 -14.34
N ALA A 66 6.90 -17.09 -15.02
CA ALA A 66 6.93 -16.99 -16.49
C ALA A 66 6.89 -18.39 -17.14
N LEU A 67 7.69 -19.32 -16.65
CA LEU A 67 7.72 -20.70 -17.14
C LEU A 67 6.41 -21.43 -16.84
N SER A 68 5.82 -21.25 -15.66
CA SER A 68 4.55 -21.88 -15.27
C SER A 68 3.39 -21.40 -16.14
N THR A 69 3.35 -20.12 -16.45
CA THR A 69 2.31 -19.57 -17.34
C THR A 69 2.53 -19.95 -18.81
N TRP A 70 3.79 -20.15 -19.22
CA TRP A 70 4.11 -20.62 -20.58
C TRP A 70 3.78 -22.09 -20.78
N SER A 71 4.05 -22.94 -19.78
CA SER A 71 3.80 -24.38 -19.84
C SER A 71 2.36 -24.80 -19.53
N GLY A 72 1.49 -23.85 -19.13
CA GLY A 72 0.13 -24.17 -18.68
C GLY A 72 0.11 -24.95 -17.37
N ALA A 73 1.05 -24.69 -16.46
CA ALA A 73 1.11 -25.36 -15.17
C ALA A 73 -0.18 -25.16 -14.35
N PRO A 74 -0.51 -26.06 -13.42
CA PRO A 74 -1.69 -25.95 -12.58
C PRO A 74 -1.74 -24.65 -11.80
N LEU A 75 -2.91 -24.03 -11.67
CA LEU A 75 -3.09 -22.73 -11.02
C LEU A 75 -2.53 -22.64 -9.59
N TRP A 76 -2.57 -23.74 -8.81
CA TRP A 76 -2.02 -23.74 -7.46
C TRP A 76 -0.53 -23.40 -7.39
N THR A 77 0.23 -23.69 -8.46
CA THR A 77 1.65 -23.33 -8.55
C THR A 77 1.86 -21.83 -8.50
N ILE A 78 0.97 -21.05 -9.14
CA ILE A 78 0.98 -19.59 -9.14
C ILE A 78 0.79 -19.06 -7.72
N PHE A 79 -0.14 -19.64 -6.94
CA PHE A 79 -0.37 -19.22 -5.54
C PHE A 79 0.85 -19.52 -4.66
N VAL A 80 1.50 -20.66 -4.84
CA VAL A 80 2.73 -21.01 -4.10
C VAL A 80 3.85 -20.02 -4.44
N ILE A 81 4.09 -19.78 -5.73
CA ILE A 81 5.10 -18.84 -6.20
C ILE A 81 4.83 -17.44 -5.61
N GLN A 82 3.59 -17.00 -5.67
CA GLN A 82 3.20 -15.68 -5.16
C GLN A 82 3.34 -15.57 -3.64
N GLY A 83 3.08 -16.67 -2.92
CA GLY A 83 3.32 -16.75 -1.48
C GLY A 83 4.79 -16.59 -1.12
N VAL A 84 5.68 -17.26 -1.85
CA VAL A 84 7.14 -17.12 -1.67
C VAL A 84 7.59 -15.69 -1.96
N ILE A 85 7.09 -15.06 -3.03
CA ILE A 85 7.37 -13.66 -3.36
C ILE A 85 6.85 -12.73 -2.24
N GLY A 86 5.65 -12.96 -1.73
CA GLY A 86 5.07 -12.18 -0.63
C GLY A 86 5.89 -12.25 0.66
N ILE A 87 6.36 -13.46 1.02
CA ILE A 87 7.23 -13.68 2.18
C ILE A 87 8.57 -12.97 1.97
N ALA A 88 9.21 -13.15 0.82
CA ALA A 88 10.48 -12.52 0.51
C ALA A 88 10.39 -10.99 0.55
N ASN A 89 9.32 -10.42 -0.02
CA ASN A 89 9.05 -8.97 0.03
C ASN A 89 8.84 -8.48 1.46
N THR A 90 8.13 -9.24 2.29
CA THR A 90 7.91 -8.91 3.71
C THR A 90 9.21 -8.88 4.50
N ILE A 91 10.12 -9.83 4.25
CA ILE A 91 11.41 -9.93 4.95
C ILE A 91 12.34 -8.78 4.56
N GLN A 92 12.39 -8.40 3.28
CA GLN A 92 13.31 -7.34 2.83
C GLN A 92 12.84 -5.92 3.19
N ALA A 93 11.52 -5.68 3.23
CA ALA A 93 10.96 -4.34 3.33
C ALA A 93 11.46 -3.53 4.54
N PRO A 94 11.51 -4.06 5.78
CA PRO A 94 12.04 -3.32 6.93
C PRO A 94 13.54 -3.05 6.82
N ALA A 95 14.33 -4.00 6.32
CA ALA A 95 15.77 -3.83 6.13
C ALA A 95 16.09 -2.71 5.12
N PHE A 96 15.39 -2.68 4.00
CA PHE A 96 15.55 -1.65 2.98
C PHE A 96 15.10 -0.27 3.48
N SER A 97 13.88 -0.18 4.04
CA SER A 97 13.33 1.09 4.53
C SER A 97 14.18 1.74 5.63
N ALA A 98 14.71 0.92 6.56
CA ALA A 98 15.57 1.39 7.63
C ALA A 98 16.98 1.80 7.15
N SER A 99 17.39 1.41 5.94
CA SER A 99 18.68 1.77 5.37
C SER A 99 18.68 3.12 4.67
N ILE A 100 17.52 3.57 4.14
CA ILE A 100 17.41 4.82 3.36
C ILE A 100 17.96 6.04 4.10
N PRO A 101 17.59 6.32 5.38
CA PRO A 101 18.11 7.46 6.11
C PRO A 101 19.61 7.38 6.42
N LEU A 102 20.20 6.17 6.34
CA LEU A 102 21.61 5.93 6.62
C LEU A 102 22.51 6.07 5.38
N LEU A 103 21.91 6.18 4.20
CA LEU A 103 22.62 6.31 2.92
C LEU A 103 22.92 7.76 2.55
N VAL A 104 22.36 8.73 3.29
CA VAL A 104 22.48 10.16 2.99
C VAL A 104 22.84 10.95 4.24
N ASP A 105 23.37 12.16 4.07
CA ASP A 105 23.61 13.08 5.17
C ASP A 105 22.28 13.46 5.87
N ARG A 106 22.35 13.81 7.16
CA ARG A 106 21.16 14.16 7.96
C ARG A 106 20.30 15.25 7.33
N ARG A 107 20.93 16.23 6.66
CA ARG A 107 20.25 17.33 5.96
C ARG A 107 19.44 16.84 4.75
N ASP A 108 19.82 15.72 4.15
CA ASP A 108 19.23 15.20 2.90
C ASP A 108 18.18 14.08 3.15
N ILE A 109 18.01 13.66 4.42
CA ILE A 109 17.04 12.62 4.80
C ILE A 109 15.61 12.93 4.29
N PRO A 110 15.06 14.18 4.45
CA PRO A 110 13.73 14.47 3.93
C PRO A 110 13.62 14.29 2.41
N GLY A 111 14.67 14.66 1.68
CA GLY A 111 14.75 14.47 0.24
C GLY A 111 14.76 12.98 -0.16
N ALA A 112 15.57 12.16 0.53
CA ALA A 112 15.66 10.72 0.28
C ALA A 112 14.35 10.01 0.56
N VAL A 113 13.67 10.32 1.67
CA VAL A 113 12.35 9.77 2.01
C VAL A 113 11.29 10.21 1.00
N SER A 114 11.31 11.47 0.57
CA SER A 114 10.40 11.99 -0.46
C SER A 114 10.62 11.28 -1.80
N LEU A 115 11.87 11.09 -2.22
CA LEU A 115 12.22 10.37 -3.45
C LEU A 115 11.75 8.92 -3.39
N ASN A 116 11.98 8.22 -2.28
CA ASN A 116 11.49 6.85 -2.10
C ASN A 116 9.96 6.77 -2.20
N SER A 117 9.24 7.72 -1.61
CA SER A 117 7.78 7.80 -1.71
C SER A 117 7.33 8.06 -3.15
N ALA A 118 8.03 8.96 -3.87
CA ALA A 118 7.76 9.24 -5.27
C ALA A 118 8.00 8.01 -6.15
N MET A 119 9.06 7.23 -5.89
CA MET A 119 9.34 5.97 -6.60
C MET A 119 8.24 4.92 -6.35
N ILE A 120 7.80 4.74 -5.11
CA ILE A 120 6.71 3.81 -4.77
C ILE A 120 5.41 4.20 -5.48
N ASN A 121 5.04 5.47 -5.45
CA ASN A 121 3.81 5.94 -6.10
C ASN A 121 3.94 5.96 -7.62
N GLY A 122 5.09 6.37 -8.15
CA GLY A 122 5.37 6.35 -9.58
C GLY A 122 5.34 4.93 -10.17
N SER A 123 5.82 3.93 -9.43
CA SER A 123 5.80 2.53 -9.87
C SER A 123 4.37 1.99 -10.09
N ARG A 124 3.37 2.55 -9.41
CA ARG A 124 1.95 2.19 -9.59
C ARG A 124 1.39 2.61 -10.95
N ILE A 125 1.98 3.63 -11.56
CA ILE A 125 1.64 4.08 -12.92
C ILE A 125 2.56 3.38 -13.92
N LEU A 126 3.87 3.44 -13.70
CA LEU A 126 4.87 2.90 -14.62
C LEU A 126 4.72 1.39 -14.83
N GLY A 127 4.39 0.64 -13.77
CA GLY A 127 4.21 -0.82 -13.85
C GLY A 127 3.11 -1.24 -14.82
N PRO A 128 1.85 -0.81 -14.63
CA PRO A 128 0.75 -1.08 -15.56
C PRO A 128 0.97 -0.50 -16.96
N THR A 129 1.54 0.71 -17.07
CA THR A 129 1.83 1.34 -18.36
C THR A 129 2.84 0.52 -19.16
N LEU A 130 3.92 0.07 -18.53
CA LEU A 130 4.92 -0.79 -19.16
C LEU A 130 4.31 -2.14 -19.56
N ALA A 131 3.49 -2.75 -18.70
CA ALA A 131 2.79 -3.99 -19.03
C ALA A 131 1.85 -3.80 -20.24
N ALA A 132 1.11 -2.69 -20.29
CA ALA A 132 0.24 -2.38 -21.42
C ALA A 132 1.00 -2.14 -22.71
N ALA A 133 2.11 -1.39 -22.65
CA ALA A 133 2.97 -1.11 -23.81
C ALA A 133 3.61 -2.39 -24.37
N LEU A 134 4.17 -3.25 -23.51
CA LEU A 134 4.74 -4.53 -23.92
C LEU A 134 3.68 -5.46 -24.51
N ALA A 135 2.48 -5.51 -23.91
CA ALA A 135 1.38 -6.30 -24.46
C ALA A 135 0.92 -5.78 -25.84
N ALA A 136 0.91 -4.46 -26.07
CA ALA A 136 0.62 -3.86 -27.36
C ALA A 136 1.67 -4.20 -28.42
N LEU A 137 2.91 -4.48 -28.02
CA LEU A 137 3.99 -4.99 -28.87
C LEU A 137 3.94 -6.52 -29.07
N GLY A 138 2.87 -7.18 -28.61
CA GLY A 138 2.69 -8.62 -28.77
C GLY A 138 3.38 -9.49 -27.70
N VAL A 139 3.91 -8.89 -26.62
CA VAL A 139 4.50 -9.64 -25.52
C VAL A 139 3.37 -10.30 -24.71
N GLY A 140 3.29 -11.62 -24.74
CA GLY A 140 2.32 -12.41 -23.96
C GLY A 140 2.61 -12.40 -22.47
N ILE A 141 1.66 -12.95 -21.69
CA ILE A 141 1.74 -13.03 -20.21
C ILE A 141 3.08 -13.60 -19.68
N PRO A 142 3.60 -14.74 -20.22
CA PRO A 142 4.89 -15.25 -19.79
C PRO A 142 6.05 -14.27 -20.00
N GLY A 143 6.03 -13.55 -21.13
CA GLY A 143 7.03 -12.53 -21.45
C GLY A 143 6.98 -11.35 -20.47
N LEU A 144 5.78 -10.92 -20.06
CA LEU A 144 5.62 -9.85 -19.06
C LEU A 144 6.23 -10.25 -17.71
N PHE A 145 6.08 -11.52 -17.28
CA PHE A 145 6.70 -12.01 -16.05
C PHE A 145 8.22 -12.18 -16.19
N ALA A 146 8.73 -12.55 -17.37
CA ALA A 146 10.17 -12.60 -17.64
C ALA A 146 10.80 -11.20 -17.58
N VAL A 147 10.16 -10.19 -18.18
CA VAL A 147 10.59 -8.78 -18.05
C VAL A 147 10.53 -8.33 -16.59
N ASN A 148 9.46 -8.70 -15.85
CA ASN A 148 9.37 -8.39 -14.43
C ASN A 148 10.51 -9.02 -13.63
N ALA A 149 10.93 -10.26 -13.94
CA ALA A 149 12.09 -10.88 -13.30
C ALA A 149 13.37 -10.05 -13.52
N ALA A 150 13.60 -9.55 -14.73
CA ALA A 150 14.75 -8.68 -14.99
C ALA A 150 14.71 -7.36 -14.20
N THR A 151 13.53 -6.83 -13.89
CA THR A 151 13.42 -5.57 -13.11
C THR A 151 13.95 -5.69 -11.68
N TYR A 152 14.01 -6.88 -11.08
CA TYR A 152 14.61 -7.07 -9.76
C TYR A 152 16.10 -6.74 -9.73
N LEU A 153 16.80 -6.84 -10.87
CA LEU A 153 18.20 -6.45 -10.99
C LEU A 153 18.42 -4.95 -10.77
N PHE A 154 17.44 -4.11 -11.11
CA PHE A 154 17.54 -2.66 -10.89
C PHE A 154 17.67 -2.27 -9.41
N LEU A 155 17.22 -3.12 -8.49
CA LEU A 155 17.43 -2.91 -7.07
C LEU A 155 18.61 -3.75 -6.55
N ALA A 156 18.73 -5.01 -6.96
CA ALA A 156 19.76 -5.92 -6.48
C ALA A 156 21.18 -5.43 -6.79
N VAL A 157 21.43 -4.99 -8.03
CA VAL A 157 22.75 -4.56 -8.48
C VAL A 157 23.24 -3.32 -7.70
N PRO A 158 22.48 -2.20 -7.61
CA PRO A 158 22.91 -1.05 -6.81
C PRO A 158 23.16 -1.37 -5.34
N ILE A 159 22.35 -2.25 -4.72
CA ILE A 159 22.52 -2.63 -3.32
C ILE A 159 23.84 -3.38 -3.09
N VAL A 160 24.22 -4.26 -4.01
CA VAL A 160 25.53 -4.97 -3.94
C VAL A 160 26.69 -3.99 -4.10
N LEU A 161 26.56 -3.01 -5.00
CA LEU A 161 27.62 -2.02 -5.27
C LEU A 161 27.78 -1.01 -4.13
N VAL A 162 26.68 -0.48 -3.59
CA VAL A 162 26.69 0.56 -2.55
C VAL A 162 26.90 -0.01 -1.16
N ARG A 163 26.45 -1.23 -0.89
CA ARG A 163 26.37 -1.91 0.40
C ARG A 163 25.56 -1.11 1.43
N LEU A 164 24.50 -1.73 1.92
CA LEU A 164 23.64 -1.08 2.91
C LEU A 164 24.31 -0.99 4.26
N PRO A 165 24.22 0.15 4.98
CA PRO A 165 24.79 0.28 6.30
C PRO A 165 24.12 -0.66 7.30
N ASN A 166 24.91 -1.40 8.06
CA ASN A 166 24.46 -2.21 9.16
C ASN A 166 24.51 -1.39 10.46
N PRO A 167 23.38 -1.21 11.17
CA PRO A 167 23.45 -0.65 12.51
C PRO A 167 24.10 -1.68 13.44
N GLY A 168 25.26 -1.36 14.00
CA GLY A 168 25.87 -2.20 15.02
C GLY A 168 24.91 -2.38 16.21
N GLY A 169 24.43 -3.61 16.42
CA GLY A 169 23.99 -4.06 17.72
C GLY A 169 22.71 -3.46 18.33
N ALA A 170 21.68 -3.16 17.57
CA ALA A 170 20.35 -2.92 18.15
C ALA A 170 19.73 -4.29 18.54
N GLY A 171 19.66 -4.58 19.83
CA GLY A 171 19.20 -5.87 20.34
C GLY A 171 17.79 -6.26 19.91
N PRO A 172 17.47 -7.58 19.89
CA PRO A 172 16.27 -8.18 19.30
C PRO A 172 14.92 -7.84 19.98
N THR A 173 14.93 -7.06 21.04
CA THR A 173 13.73 -6.79 21.88
C THR A 173 12.90 -5.60 21.44
N ARG A 174 13.31 -4.85 20.40
CA ARG A 174 12.59 -3.62 19.98
C ARG A 174 11.29 -3.88 19.22
N GLY A 175 11.18 -4.95 18.42
CA GLY A 175 10.02 -5.18 17.54
C GLY A 175 8.69 -5.38 18.27
N LEU A 176 8.61 -6.36 19.16
CA LEU A 176 7.38 -6.66 19.95
C LEU A 176 7.08 -5.54 20.95
N ASN A 177 8.11 -5.04 21.66
CA ASN A 177 7.95 -3.94 22.59
C ASN A 177 7.53 -2.64 21.88
N ALA A 178 8.00 -2.37 20.68
CA ALA A 178 7.57 -1.22 19.90
C ALA A 178 6.08 -1.32 19.53
N LEU A 179 5.61 -2.49 19.08
CA LEU A 179 4.19 -2.70 18.74
C LEU A 179 3.27 -2.59 19.96
N THR A 180 3.64 -3.20 21.10
CA THR A 180 2.85 -3.09 22.34
C THR A 180 2.83 -1.65 22.85
N THR A 181 3.94 -0.94 22.76
CA THR A 181 4.03 0.49 23.08
C THR A 181 3.18 1.32 22.13
N GLY A 182 3.30 1.10 20.82
CA GLY A 182 2.46 1.76 19.81
C GLY A 182 0.97 1.53 20.05
N LEU A 183 0.57 0.29 20.34
CA LEU A 183 -0.82 -0.04 20.64
C LEU A 183 -1.33 0.63 21.92
N ARG A 184 -0.47 0.71 22.96
CA ARG A 184 -0.80 1.42 24.21
C ARG A 184 -0.97 2.92 23.95
N LEU A 185 -0.08 3.54 23.19
CA LEU A 185 -0.17 4.94 22.78
C LEU A 185 -1.44 5.20 21.97
N ALA A 186 -1.71 4.34 20.97
CA ALA A 186 -2.93 4.44 20.18
C ALA A 186 -4.19 4.32 21.02
N ARG A 187 -4.24 3.42 22.00
CA ARG A 187 -5.36 3.28 22.93
C ARG A 187 -5.49 4.46 23.88
N GLY A 188 -4.37 5.07 24.28
CA GLY A 188 -4.34 6.22 25.20
C GLY A 188 -4.76 7.55 24.55
N ARG A 189 -4.62 7.69 23.23
CA ARG A 189 -4.95 8.91 22.48
C ARG A 189 -6.06 8.65 21.47
N ARG A 190 -7.22 9.27 21.67
CA ARG A 190 -8.39 9.09 20.79
C ARG A 190 -8.13 9.51 19.34
N SER A 191 -7.32 10.56 19.12
CA SER A 191 -6.90 10.98 17.77
C SER A 191 -6.17 9.88 17.02
N LEU A 192 -5.18 9.25 17.64
CA LEU A 192 -4.42 8.14 17.05
C LEU A 192 -5.31 6.92 16.79
N SER A 193 -6.15 6.55 17.78
CA SER A 193 -7.11 5.44 17.62
C SER A 193 -8.05 5.68 16.44
N ARG A 194 -8.63 6.88 16.33
CA ARG A 194 -9.58 7.18 15.25
C ARG A 194 -8.92 7.11 13.89
N VAL A 195 -7.73 7.68 13.72
CA VAL A 195 -6.99 7.65 12.45
C VAL A 195 -6.66 6.20 12.07
N LEU A 196 -6.10 5.41 12.99
CA LEU A 196 -5.73 4.02 12.72
C LEU A 196 -6.95 3.13 12.45
N LEU A 197 -8.02 3.25 13.24
CA LEU A 197 -9.23 2.45 13.06
C LEU A 197 -9.98 2.84 11.80
N SER A 198 -10.08 4.16 11.49
CA SER A 198 -10.72 4.59 10.24
C SER A 198 -9.98 4.05 9.02
N MET A 199 -8.64 4.07 9.04
CA MET A 199 -7.84 3.51 7.96
C MET A 199 -7.98 1.99 7.87
N SER A 200 -8.01 1.28 9.01
CA SER A 200 -8.22 -0.17 9.03
C SER A 200 -9.57 -0.58 8.44
N VAL A 201 -10.64 0.09 8.85
CA VAL A 201 -12.00 -0.17 8.33
C VAL A 201 -12.07 0.20 6.84
N PHE A 202 -11.51 1.34 6.45
CA PHE A 202 -11.46 1.77 5.07
C PHE A 202 -10.72 0.75 4.19
N SER A 203 -9.56 0.29 4.64
CA SER A 203 -8.76 -0.69 3.91
C SER A 203 -9.41 -2.07 3.84
N LEU A 204 -10.07 -2.50 4.91
CA LEU A 204 -10.73 -3.80 4.98
C LEU A 204 -12.01 -3.86 4.14
N VAL A 205 -12.83 -2.80 4.18
CA VAL A 205 -14.20 -2.82 3.62
C VAL A 205 -14.32 -2.05 2.33
N CYS A 206 -13.63 -0.90 2.20
CA CYS A 206 -13.80 -0.02 1.05
C CYS A 206 -12.78 -0.28 -0.06
N LEU A 207 -11.57 -0.79 0.26
CA LEU A 207 -10.48 -0.97 -0.71
C LEU A 207 -10.38 -2.35 -1.38
N PRO A 208 -11.19 -3.39 -1.05
CA PRO A 208 -11.15 -4.65 -1.79
C PRO A 208 -11.36 -4.49 -3.29
N TYR A 209 -12.09 -3.44 -3.73
CA TYR A 209 -12.29 -3.17 -5.15
C TYR A 209 -10.97 -2.98 -5.92
N ILE A 210 -9.88 -2.53 -5.27
CA ILE A 210 -8.59 -2.33 -5.92
C ILE A 210 -7.91 -3.67 -6.19
N GLY A 211 -7.88 -4.56 -5.20
CA GLY A 211 -7.32 -5.90 -5.36
C GLY A 211 -8.14 -6.78 -6.32
N LEU A 212 -9.47 -6.58 -6.30
CA LEU A 212 -10.44 -7.26 -7.16
C LEU A 212 -10.81 -6.44 -8.41
N PHE A 213 -9.99 -5.45 -8.77
CA PHE A 213 -10.31 -4.52 -9.87
C PHE A 213 -10.59 -5.21 -11.21
N PRO A 214 -9.85 -6.27 -11.62
CA PRO A 214 -10.17 -7.01 -12.84
C PRO A 214 -11.55 -7.67 -12.75
N SER A 215 -11.90 -8.29 -11.63
CA SER A 215 -13.22 -8.90 -11.43
C SER A 215 -14.35 -7.87 -11.42
N VAL A 216 -14.11 -6.70 -10.81
CA VAL A 216 -15.06 -5.57 -10.84
C VAL A 216 -15.27 -5.08 -12.28
N ALA A 217 -14.18 -4.92 -13.04
CA ALA A 217 -14.26 -4.48 -14.44
C ALA A 217 -15.01 -5.49 -15.31
N ARG A 218 -14.78 -6.78 -15.11
CA ARG A 218 -15.51 -7.85 -15.82
C ARG A 218 -16.97 -7.90 -15.42
N LEU A 219 -17.29 -7.95 -14.13
CA LEU A 219 -18.65 -8.16 -13.64
C LEU A 219 -19.55 -6.94 -13.80
N ASN A 220 -19.03 -5.72 -13.66
CA ASN A 220 -19.81 -4.49 -13.75
C ASN A 220 -19.83 -3.88 -15.14
N LEU A 221 -18.68 -3.89 -15.84
CA LEU A 221 -18.50 -3.17 -17.10
C LEU A 221 -18.41 -4.11 -18.29
N GLY A 222 -18.37 -5.44 -18.09
CA GLY A 222 -18.22 -6.43 -19.17
C GLY A 222 -16.87 -6.35 -19.88
N LEU A 223 -15.83 -5.81 -19.21
CA LEU A 223 -14.49 -5.67 -19.79
C LEU A 223 -13.70 -6.96 -19.67
N ASP A 224 -12.93 -7.26 -20.71
CA ASP A 224 -11.92 -8.29 -20.65
C ASP A 224 -10.76 -7.83 -19.73
N PRO A 225 -10.43 -8.58 -18.66
CA PRO A 225 -9.34 -8.24 -17.74
C PRO A 225 -7.95 -8.14 -18.39
N GLU A 226 -7.74 -8.82 -19.50
CA GLU A 226 -6.49 -8.73 -20.28
C GLU A 226 -6.57 -7.69 -21.41
N GLY A 227 -7.75 -7.17 -21.67
CA GLY A 227 -8.01 -6.23 -22.75
C GLY A 227 -7.38 -4.83 -22.53
N PRO A 228 -7.19 -4.08 -23.62
CA PRO A 228 -6.59 -2.75 -23.53
C PRO A 228 -7.44 -1.77 -22.74
N THR A 229 -8.76 -1.86 -22.82
CA THR A 229 -9.67 -0.95 -22.09
C THR A 229 -9.52 -1.10 -20.57
N TYR A 230 -9.39 -2.32 -20.05
CA TYR A 230 -9.12 -2.57 -18.63
C TYR A 230 -7.76 -2.00 -18.21
N LYS A 231 -6.71 -2.26 -19.00
CA LYS A 231 -5.36 -1.74 -18.73
C LYS A 231 -5.37 -0.21 -18.65
N PHE A 232 -6.03 0.44 -19.58
CA PHE A 232 -6.19 1.89 -19.60
C PHE A 232 -6.98 2.41 -18.39
N LEU A 233 -8.06 1.73 -18.03
CA LEU A 233 -8.89 2.08 -16.87
C LEU A 233 -8.05 2.06 -15.57
N TYR A 234 -7.22 1.04 -15.39
CA TYR A 234 -6.33 0.92 -14.23
C TYR A 234 -5.25 2.01 -14.22
N ILE A 235 -4.67 2.35 -15.39
CA ILE A 235 -3.69 3.45 -15.52
C ILE A 235 -4.34 4.78 -15.12
N VAL A 236 -5.54 5.06 -15.57
CA VAL A 236 -6.29 6.28 -15.25
C VAL A 236 -6.60 6.36 -13.75
N TRP A 237 -6.96 5.23 -13.12
CA TRP A 237 -7.06 5.15 -11.66
C TRP A 237 -5.73 5.50 -10.98
N GLY A 238 -4.61 4.94 -11.46
CA GLY A 238 -3.27 5.21 -10.95
C GLY A 238 -2.85 6.67 -11.08
N LEU A 239 -3.17 7.33 -12.21
CA LEU A 239 -2.97 8.76 -12.41
C LEU A 239 -3.75 9.59 -11.38
N GLY A 240 -5.03 9.26 -11.17
CA GLY A 240 -5.83 9.87 -10.11
C GLY A 240 -5.14 9.74 -8.75
N ALA A 241 -4.70 8.54 -8.40
CA ALA A 241 -4.02 8.24 -7.14
C ALA A 241 -2.72 9.08 -6.96
N PHE A 242 -1.94 9.21 -8.02
CA PHE A 242 -0.72 10.02 -8.02
C PHE A 242 -1.02 11.50 -7.73
N PHE A 243 -1.94 12.10 -8.49
CA PHE A 243 -2.31 13.49 -8.27
C PHE A 243 -2.99 13.72 -6.92
N GLY A 244 -3.79 12.77 -6.43
CA GLY A 244 -4.42 12.82 -5.12
C GLY A 244 -3.40 12.86 -3.98
N SER A 245 -2.31 12.09 -4.08
CA SER A 245 -1.25 12.08 -3.07
C SER A 245 -0.49 13.41 -3.00
N ILE A 246 -0.29 14.08 -4.13
CA ILE A 246 0.42 15.37 -4.22
C ILE A 246 -0.49 16.53 -3.78
N ALA A 247 -1.79 16.45 -4.06
CA ALA A 247 -2.75 17.51 -3.82
C ALA A 247 -2.78 17.99 -2.36
N VAL A 248 -2.58 17.10 -1.39
CA VAL A 248 -2.60 17.41 0.05
C VAL A 248 -1.48 18.37 0.45
N GLY A 249 -0.29 18.19 -0.14
CA GLY A 249 0.86 19.07 0.13
C GLY A 249 0.94 20.32 -0.72
N THR A 250 0.10 20.44 -1.75
CA THR A 250 0.11 21.54 -2.72
C THR A 250 -1.21 22.32 -2.70
N VAL A 251 -2.15 21.95 -3.57
CA VAL A 251 -3.42 22.67 -3.78
C VAL A 251 -4.29 22.71 -2.52
N LEU A 252 -4.24 21.66 -1.69
CA LEU A 252 -5.02 21.55 -0.45
C LEU A 252 -4.23 21.93 0.81
N SER A 253 -3.04 22.51 0.66
CA SER A 253 -2.18 22.89 1.81
C SER A 253 -2.85 23.91 2.74
N GLY A 254 -3.70 24.78 2.22
CA GLY A 254 -4.49 25.75 2.98
C GLY A 254 -5.82 25.22 3.53
N VAL A 255 -6.20 23.98 3.21
CA VAL A 255 -7.45 23.36 3.71
C VAL A 255 -7.15 22.58 4.98
N SER A 256 -8.05 22.66 5.97
CA SER A 256 -7.88 21.87 7.20
C SER A 256 -7.78 20.38 6.89
N ARG A 257 -6.85 19.68 7.56
CA ARG A 257 -6.67 18.23 7.38
C ARG A 257 -7.95 17.46 7.66
N ARG A 258 -8.74 17.93 8.64
CA ARG A 258 -10.06 17.41 8.95
C ARG A 258 -10.99 17.45 7.75
N ASP A 259 -11.14 18.64 7.13
CA ASP A 259 -12.03 18.80 5.98
C ASP A 259 -11.62 17.91 4.82
N VAL A 260 -10.32 17.77 4.58
CA VAL A 260 -9.79 16.86 3.55
C VAL A 260 -10.19 15.41 3.87
N ILE A 261 -10.09 14.96 5.11
CA ILE A 261 -10.43 13.58 5.51
C ILE A 261 -11.94 13.35 5.42
N VAL A 262 -12.75 14.22 6.03
CA VAL A 262 -14.22 14.06 6.08
C VAL A 262 -14.82 14.11 4.68
N ARG A 263 -14.44 15.13 3.89
CA ARG A 263 -14.90 15.27 2.50
C ARG A 263 -14.31 14.17 1.62
N GLY A 264 -13.07 13.75 1.88
CA GLY A 264 -12.43 12.64 1.19
C GLY A 264 -13.21 11.34 1.31
N TYR A 265 -13.56 10.91 2.52
CA TYR A 265 -14.39 9.73 2.73
C TYR A 265 -15.79 9.88 2.11
N GLY A 266 -16.39 11.07 2.21
CA GLY A 266 -17.70 11.36 1.60
C GLY A 266 -17.67 11.29 0.08
N LEU A 267 -16.70 11.92 -0.56
CA LEU A 267 -16.51 11.86 -2.01
C LEU A 267 -16.18 10.44 -2.48
N PHE A 268 -15.32 9.73 -1.74
CA PHE A 268 -15.03 8.33 -2.03
C PHE A 268 -16.30 7.47 -2.00
N ALA A 269 -17.16 7.66 -1.01
CA ALA A 269 -18.45 6.97 -0.92
C ALA A 269 -19.32 7.24 -2.15
N VAL A 270 -19.43 8.50 -2.57
CA VAL A 270 -20.21 8.89 -3.76
C VAL A 270 -19.63 8.26 -5.01
N PHE A 271 -18.33 8.41 -5.27
CA PHE A 271 -17.69 7.85 -6.47
C PHE A 271 -17.73 6.32 -6.49
N LEU A 272 -17.58 5.66 -5.33
CA LEU A 272 -17.69 4.20 -5.25
C LEU A 272 -19.12 3.72 -5.51
N ALA A 273 -20.13 4.44 -4.99
CA ALA A 273 -21.53 4.16 -5.28
C ALA A 273 -21.86 4.36 -6.76
N VAL A 274 -21.37 5.44 -7.37
CA VAL A 274 -21.50 5.66 -8.81
C VAL A 274 -20.83 4.54 -9.59
N PHE A 275 -19.60 4.16 -9.23
CA PHE A 275 -18.87 3.07 -9.89
C PHE A 275 -19.59 1.73 -9.77
N ALA A 276 -20.28 1.49 -8.65
CA ALA A 276 -21.08 0.27 -8.44
C ALA A 276 -22.25 0.13 -9.42
N VAL A 277 -22.87 1.24 -9.83
CA VAL A 277 -24.06 1.22 -10.72
C VAL A 277 -23.70 1.43 -12.19
N LEU A 278 -22.48 1.88 -12.50
CA LEU A 278 -22.04 2.10 -13.87
C LEU A 278 -22.05 0.82 -14.71
N ARG A 279 -22.47 0.99 -15.98
CA ARG A 279 -22.47 -0.05 -17.02
C ARG A 279 -21.60 0.35 -18.21
N SER A 280 -21.35 1.65 -18.38
CA SER A 280 -20.60 2.18 -19.52
C SER A 280 -19.10 2.23 -19.19
N PRO A 281 -18.24 1.56 -19.96
CA PRO A 281 -16.79 1.69 -19.81
C PRO A 281 -16.32 3.14 -19.95
N ALA A 282 -16.87 3.91 -20.87
CA ALA A 282 -16.47 5.31 -21.07
C ALA A 282 -16.71 6.18 -19.82
N ALA A 283 -17.86 6.02 -19.16
CA ALA A 283 -18.17 6.73 -17.93
C ALA A 283 -17.32 6.23 -16.71
N ALA A 284 -16.79 5.01 -16.80
CA ALA A 284 -15.94 4.46 -15.74
C ALA A 284 -14.57 5.15 -15.65
N PHE A 285 -14.03 5.70 -16.74
CA PHE A 285 -12.72 6.37 -16.74
C PHE A 285 -12.66 7.57 -15.79
N PRO A 286 -13.52 8.61 -15.92
CA PRO A 286 -13.47 9.74 -15.01
C PRO A 286 -13.76 9.35 -13.55
N VAL A 287 -14.67 8.41 -13.32
CA VAL A 287 -14.99 7.93 -11.97
C VAL A 287 -13.83 7.15 -11.37
N SER A 288 -13.11 6.35 -12.16
CA SER A 288 -11.92 5.63 -11.74
C SER A 288 -10.79 6.60 -11.36
N ALA A 289 -10.56 7.65 -12.17
CA ALA A 289 -9.60 8.70 -11.84
C ALA A 289 -9.96 9.40 -10.51
N ALA A 290 -11.24 9.76 -10.34
CA ALA A 290 -11.73 10.39 -9.12
C ALA A 290 -11.58 9.48 -7.89
N LEU A 291 -11.88 8.19 -8.00
CA LEU A 291 -11.67 7.19 -6.94
C LEU A 291 -10.21 7.10 -6.53
N GLY A 292 -9.30 7.01 -7.50
CA GLY A 292 -7.86 6.99 -7.23
C GLY A 292 -7.41 8.27 -6.53
N PHE A 293 -7.82 9.43 -7.03
CA PHE A 293 -7.50 10.75 -6.47
C PHE A 293 -7.96 10.87 -5.02
N VAL A 294 -9.24 10.61 -4.77
CA VAL A 294 -9.83 10.78 -3.44
C VAL A 294 -9.28 9.76 -2.44
N TYR A 295 -9.00 8.53 -2.86
CA TYR A 295 -8.38 7.51 -2.03
C TYR A 295 -7.02 7.98 -1.49
N PHE A 296 -6.10 8.34 -2.39
CA PHE A 296 -4.75 8.73 -1.96
C PHE A 296 -4.71 10.09 -1.29
N MET A 297 -5.57 11.03 -1.68
CA MET A 297 -5.76 12.28 -0.96
C MET A 297 -6.15 12.02 0.51
N THR A 298 -7.15 11.17 0.74
CA THR A 298 -7.62 10.83 2.09
C THR A 298 -6.55 10.08 2.90
N ALA A 299 -5.90 9.09 2.30
CA ALA A 299 -4.85 8.32 2.98
C ALA A 299 -3.64 9.19 3.33
N THR A 300 -3.24 10.12 2.45
CA THR A 300 -2.16 11.07 2.70
C THR A 300 -2.54 12.04 3.83
N ALA A 301 -3.76 12.57 3.83
CA ALA A 301 -4.22 13.45 4.90
C ALA A 301 -4.25 12.72 6.26
N LEU A 302 -4.69 11.46 6.30
CA LEU A 302 -4.71 10.64 7.52
C LEU A 302 -3.30 10.40 8.08
N VAL A 303 -2.35 10.01 7.23
CA VAL A 303 -0.97 9.76 7.69
C VAL A 303 -0.30 11.06 8.14
N THR A 304 -0.62 12.19 7.50
CA THR A 304 -0.13 13.50 7.92
C THR A 304 -0.64 13.84 9.32
N VAL A 305 -1.96 13.73 9.57
CA VAL A 305 -2.53 13.92 10.92
C VAL A 305 -1.90 12.98 11.94
N LEU A 306 -1.69 11.72 11.57
CA LEU A 306 -1.04 10.76 12.45
C LEU A 306 0.38 11.23 12.83
N GLN A 307 1.17 11.67 11.86
CA GLN A 307 2.55 12.12 12.06
C GLN A 307 2.63 13.44 12.84
N GLU A 308 1.72 14.38 12.61
CA GLU A 308 1.61 15.64 13.33
C GLU A 308 1.26 15.45 14.81
N ASN A 309 0.58 14.33 15.14
CA ASN A 309 0.18 13.98 16.52
C ASN A 309 1.13 12.98 17.20
N LEU A 310 2.36 12.82 16.72
CA LEU A 310 3.36 11.93 17.28
C LEU A 310 4.67 12.65 17.56
N PHE A 311 5.21 12.48 18.76
CA PHE A 311 6.59 12.84 19.05
C PHE A 311 7.55 11.98 18.24
N ASP A 312 8.75 12.47 17.93
CA ASP A 312 9.73 11.73 17.14
C ASP A 312 10.07 10.35 17.75
N ARG A 313 10.16 10.28 19.09
CA ARG A 313 10.37 9.03 19.83
C ARG A 313 9.24 8.00 19.70
N GLU A 314 8.01 8.45 19.39
CA GLU A 314 6.83 7.60 19.28
C GLU A 314 6.62 7.08 17.84
N ARG A 315 7.15 7.79 16.85
CA ARG A 315 7.00 7.43 15.42
C ARG A 315 7.45 6.00 15.14
N ALA A 316 8.57 5.57 15.71
CA ALA A 316 9.08 4.21 15.52
C ALA A 316 8.11 3.13 16.03
N SER A 317 7.26 3.43 17.02
CA SER A 317 6.30 2.49 17.60
C SER A 317 4.93 2.53 16.91
N VAL A 318 4.49 3.69 16.42
CA VAL A 318 3.13 3.87 15.85
C VAL A 318 3.09 3.69 14.34
N MET A 319 4.15 4.06 13.59
CA MET A 319 4.17 3.91 12.14
C MET A 319 3.99 2.47 11.65
N PRO A 320 4.53 1.43 12.31
CA PRO A 320 4.18 0.05 11.95
C PRO A 320 2.68 -0.25 12.02
N LEU A 321 1.95 0.29 13.01
CA LEU A 321 0.49 0.14 13.11
C LEU A 321 -0.23 0.82 11.93
N TRP A 322 0.28 1.96 11.46
CA TRP A 322 -0.23 2.59 10.25
C TRP A 322 -0.09 1.69 9.02
N PHE A 323 1.10 1.09 8.82
CA PHE A 323 1.30 0.18 7.68
C PHE A 323 0.44 -1.07 7.77
N MET A 324 0.20 -1.59 8.98
CA MET A 324 -0.74 -2.69 9.20
C MET A 324 -2.18 -2.26 8.89
N ALA A 325 -2.61 -1.07 9.31
CA ALA A 325 -3.93 -0.52 9.01
C ALA A 325 -4.12 -0.22 7.53
N PHE A 326 -3.11 0.38 6.87
CA PHE A 326 -3.16 0.81 5.47
C PHE A 326 -3.03 -0.35 4.49
N GLY A 327 -2.06 -1.25 4.70
CA GLY A 327 -1.73 -2.31 3.73
C GLY A 327 -2.06 -3.72 4.21
N GLY A 328 -1.96 -3.95 5.53
CA GLY A 328 -2.12 -5.29 6.10
C GLY A 328 -3.57 -5.78 6.17
N THR A 329 -4.57 -4.89 6.21
CA THR A 329 -5.99 -5.27 6.24
C THR A 329 -6.59 -5.49 4.85
N ILE A 330 -6.03 -4.90 3.79
CA ILE A 330 -6.50 -5.06 2.40
C ILE A 330 -6.63 -6.53 1.98
N PRO A 331 -5.62 -7.41 2.20
CA PRO A 331 -5.71 -8.80 1.76
C PRO A 331 -6.85 -9.56 2.44
N PHE A 332 -7.14 -9.28 3.70
CA PHE A 332 -8.30 -9.89 4.38
C PHE A 332 -9.62 -9.40 3.80
N GLY A 333 -9.70 -8.11 3.47
CA GLY A 333 -10.85 -7.56 2.75
C GLY A 333 -11.09 -8.24 1.41
N ASN A 334 -10.02 -8.47 0.63
CA ASN A 334 -10.12 -9.16 -0.66
C ASN A 334 -10.52 -10.63 -0.51
N LEU A 335 -9.98 -11.33 0.51
CA LEU A 335 -10.32 -12.73 0.79
C LEU A 335 -11.80 -12.91 1.13
N ILE A 336 -12.39 -11.94 1.82
CA ILE A 336 -13.83 -11.93 2.18
C ILE A 336 -14.68 -11.44 1.00
N ALA A 337 -14.27 -10.38 0.33
CA ALA A 337 -15.03 -9.75 -0.74
C ALA A 337 -15.10 -10.60 -2.01
N GLY A 338 -14.05 -11.38 -2.33
CA GLY A 338 -14.01 -12.24 -3.51
C GLY A 338 -15.18 -13.22 -3.58
N PRO A 339 -15.36 -14.12 -2.59
CA PRO A 339 -16.50 -15.04 -2.54
C PRO A 339 -17.87 -14.34 -2.55
N ILE A 340 -17.99 -13.21 -1.85
CA ILE A 340 -19.23 -12.43 -1.87
C ILE A 340 -19.49 -11.89 -3.27
N MET A 341 -18.44 -11.44 -3.96
CA MET A 341 -18.54 -10.91 -5.32
C MET A 341 -18.95 -11.98 -6.33
N ASP A 342 -18.42 -13.20 -6.18
CA ASP A 342 -18.82 -14.35 -7.01
C ASP A 342 -20.27 -14.77 -6.74
N ALA A 343 -20.74 -14.71 -5.48
CA ALA A 343 -22.07 -15.16 -5.10
C ALA A 343 -23.19 -14.18 -5.46
N ILE A 344 -23.00 -12.87 -5.21
CA ILE A 344 -24.08 -11.85 -5.33
C ILE A 344 -23.71 -10.69 -6.24
N GLY A 345 -22.50 -10.70 -6.84
CA GLY A 345 -22.02 -9.70 -7.77
C GLY A 345 -21.23 -8.56 -7.14
N ALA A 346 -20.38 -7.93 -7.94
CA ALA A 346 -19.45 -6.88 -7.51
C ALA A 346 -20.15 -5.64 -6.94
N ARG A 347 -21.37 -5.32 -7.43
CA ARG A 347 -22.12 -4.12 -6.99
C ARG A 347 -22.42 -4.09 -5.52
N TRP A 348 -22.78 -5.22 -4.95
CA TRP A 348 -23.10 -5.31 -3.52
C TRP A 348 -21.87 -5.04 -2.67
N VAL A 349 -20.73 -5.61 -3.06
CA VAL A 349 -19.45 -5.35 -2.37
C VAL A 349 -19.08 -3.88 -2.45
N LEU A 350 -19.17 -3.26 -3.63
CA LEU A 350 -18.91 -1.84 -3.82
C LEU A 350 -19.93 -0.98 -3.05
N GLY A 351 -21.20 -1.36 -3.03
CA GLY A 351 -22.26 -0.69 -2.27
C GLY A 351 -21.99 -0.70 -0.76
N VAL A 352 -21.62 -1.84 -0.20
CA VAL A 352 -21.22 -1.95 1.22
C VAL A 352 -19.99 -1.07 1.50
N GLY A 353 -19.01 -1.07 0.61
CA GLY A 353 -17.85 -0.19 0.70
C GLY A 353 -18.23 1.30 0.69
N ALA A 354 -19.19 1.70 -0.18
CA ALA A 354 -19.68 3.07 -0.25
C ALA A 354 -20.40 3.49 1.04
N VAL A 355 -21.26 2.63 1.59
CA VAL A 355 -21.96 2.88 2.85
C VAL A 355 -20.96 2.98 4.02
N ALA A 356 -19.96 2.09 4.06
CA ALA A 356 -18.91 2.14 5.07
C ALA A 356 -18.09 3.44 4.97
N ALA A 357 -17.72 3.88 3.77
CA ALA A 357 -17.01 5.15 3.56
C ALA A 357 -17.84 6.37 3.98
N ALA A 358 -19.15 6.36 3.70
CA ALA A 358 -20.08 7.41 4.17
C ALA A 358 -20.19 7.42 5.71
N GLY A 359 -20.21 6.24 6.33
CA GLY A 359 -20.13 6.10 7.80
C GLY A 359 -18.83 6.67 8.37
N LEU A 360 -17.69 6.34 7.74
CA LEU A 360 -16.38 6.85 8.12
C LEU A 360 -16.28 8.37 8.01
N SER A 361 -16.87 8.98 6.98
CA SER A 361 -16.95 10.44 6.81
C SER A 361 -17.55 11.13 8.05
N ARG A 362 -18.55 10.53 8.65
CA ARG A 362 -19.19 11.06 9.89
C ARG A 362 -18.45 10.69 11.17
N TRP A 363 -17.89 9.48 11.20
CA TRP A 363 -17.24 8.96 12.40
C TRP A 363 -15.83 9.54 12.63
N THR A 364 -15.10 9.82 11.54
CA THR A 364 -13.72 10.35 11.59
C THR A 364 -13.71 11.87 11.78
N ASP A 365 -14.85 12.48 12.11
CA ASP A 365 -14.93 13.90 12.40
C ASP A 365 -14.13 14.25 13.68
N LEU A 366 -12.95 14.86 13.46
CA LEU A 366 -11.98 15.16 14.50
C LEU A 366 -12.41 16.27 15.46
N ASP A 367 -13.38 17.12 15.06
CA ASP A 367 -13.92 18.18 15.95
C ASP A 367 -14.72 17.61 17.14
N ARG A 368 -15.09 16.34 17.07
CA ARG A 368 -15.70 15.65 18.20
C ARG A 368 -14.69 15.19 19.23
N LEU A 369 -13.40 15.47 19.00
CA LEU A 369 -12.32 15.25 19.95
C LEU A 369 -12.06 16.51 20.74
N SER A 370 -11.73 16.37 22.03
CA SER A 370 -11.31 17.48 22.86
C SER A 370 -9.88 17.92 22.48
N PRO A 371 -9.50 19.19 22.75
CA PRO A 371 -8.11 19.63 22.55
C PRO A 371 -7.07 18.76 23.23
N SER A 372 -7.41 18.13 24.37
CA SER A 372 -6.55 17.20 25.11
C SER A 372 -6.31 15.87 24.37
N ASP A 373 -7.08 15.57 23.33
CA ASP A 373 -6.88 14.37 22.48
C ASP A 373 -5.79 14.58 21.42
N PHE A 374 -5.29 15.80 21.27
CA PHE A 374 -4.20 16.18 20.37
C PHE A 374 -2.96 16.61 21.20
N ILE A 375 -1.78 16.44 20.62
CA ILE A 375 -0.56 17.03 21.19
C ILE A 375 -0.65 18.54 20.94
N SER A 376 -0.52 19.37 22.00
CA SER A 376 -0.31 20.79 21.82
C SER A 376 1.06 21.03 21.21
N LEU A 377 1.16 21.94 20.25
CA LEU A 377 2.44 22.31 19.63
C LEU A 377 3.46 22.80 20.68
N ASP A 378 2.99 23.33 21.81
CA ASP A 378 3.83 23.79 22.92
C ASP A 378 4.42 22.63 23.75
N GLU A 379 3.83 21.41 23.69
CA GLU A 379 4.36 20.20 24.31
C GLU A 379 5.25 19.39 23.36
N ALA A 380 5.25 19.75 22.06
CA ALA A 380 5.88 18.96 21.02
C ALA A 380 7.42 18.94 21.07
N ASP A 381 8.06 19.87 21.76
CA ASP A 381 9.52 19.82 22.03
C ASP A 381 9.88 20.76 23.20
N PRO A 382 10.04 20.28 24.41
CA PRO A 382 10.87 21.01 25.34
C PRO A 382 12.28 20.95 24.76
N ALA A 383 12.73 22.03 24.10
CA ALA A 383 14.09 22.20 23.68
C ALA A 383 15.04 21.63 24.76
N PRO A 384 16.08 20.87 24.36
CA PRO A 384 17.03 20.35 25.34
C PRO A 384 17.54 21.51 26.18
N ARG A 385 17.19 21.51 27.47
CA ARG A 385 17.62 22.51 28.44
C ARG A 385 19.11 22.34 28.82
N ASP A 386 19.92 22.03 27.86
CA ASP A 386 21.38 21.99 27.99
C ASP A 386 22.01 22.92 26.94
N GLY A 387 21.75 24.18 27.11
CA GLY A 387 22.66 25.19 26.61
C GLY A 387 23.96 25.08 27.39
N PRO A 388 25.17 25.14 26.75
CA PRO A 388 26.42 25.14 27.46
C PRO A 388 26.43 26.35 28.40
N THR A 389 26.56 26.08 29.69
CA THR A 389 26.87 27.06 30.71
C THR A 389 28.12 27.82 30.20
N ARG A 390 27.95 29.06 29.77
CA ARG A 390 29.06 29.97 29.55
C ARG A 390 29.76 30.11 30.90
N LEU A 391 30.84 29.39 31.09
CA LEU A 391 31.88 29.80 32.01
C LEU A 391 32.68 30.90 31.32
N LEU A 392 32.84 31.98 32.00
CA LEU A 392 33.59 33.19 31.73
C LEU A 392 34.94 32.96 31.03
#